data_f6c37d2ebc5dab381bd1151407a9f15d
#
_entry.id   f6c37d2ebc5dab381bd1151407a9f15d
#
_cell.length_a   1.000
_cell.length_b   1.000
_cell.length_c   1.000
_cell.angle_alpha   90.00
_cell.angle_beta   90.00
_cell.angle_gamma   90.00
#
_symmetry.space_group_name_H-M   'P 1'
#
loop_
_entity.id
_entity.type
_entity.pdbx_description
1 polymer ?
#
loop_
_entity_poly.entity_id
_entity_poly.type
_entity_poly.pdbx_seq_one_letter_code
_entity_poly.pdbx_strand_id
1 'polypeptide(L)'
;MLFRSRELYLIKVHADDANRTAVLQVVDLFRAHVVDVAPTSVVIETIGSESKVKALLTALQPYGVKEIVQSGAVAITRGPRSITDQLKEK
;
A
#
# COMPACT_ATOMS: atom_id res chain seq x y z
N MET A 1 -12.01 -21.01 -10.96
CA MET A 1 -11.84 -20.35 -10.70
C MET A 1 -11.41 -19.60 -10.65
N LEU A 2 -11.35 -19.03 -10.75
CA LEU A 2 -11.04 -18.51 -10.80
C LEU A 2 -10.50 -17.32 -10.60
N PHE A 3 -10.90 -16.48 -10.05
CA PHE A 3 -10.15 -15.34 -9.69
C PHE A 3 -10.02 -15.25 -8.20
N ARG A 4 -9.08 -14.46 -7.71
CA ARG A 4 -8.93 -14.28 -6.30
C ARG A 4 -9.39 -12.91 -5.93
N SER A 5 -10.02 -12.82 -4.77
CA SER A 5 -10.28 -11.53 -4.14
C SER A 5 -9.04 -11.08 -3.41
N ARG A 6 -8.70 -9.82 -3.58
CA ARG A 6 -7.61 -9.21 -2.84
C ARG A 6 -8.10 -7.92 -2.25
N GLU A 7 -7.36 -7.40 -1.32
CA GLU A 7 -7.78 -6.19 -0.63
C GLU A 7 -6.81 -5.08 -0.91
N LEU A 8 -7.36 -3.88 -1.07
CA LEU A 8 -6.58 -2.69 -1.30
C LEU A 8 -6.43 -1.95 0.03
N TYR A 9 -5.19 -1.61 0.35
CA TYR A 9 -4.89 -0.87 1.57
C TYR A 9 -4.12 0.38 1.23
N LEU A 10 -4.40 1.44 1.97
CA LEU A 10 -3.60 2.65 1.95
C LEU A 10 -2.99 2.80 3.34
N ILE A 11 -1.68 2.95 3.38
CA ILE A 11 -0.94 2.98 4.63
C ILE A 11 -0.15 4.27 4.68
N LYS A 12 -0.38 5.08 5.70
CA LYS A 12 0.37 6.31 5.89
C LYS A 12 1.46 6.05 6.91
N VAL A 13 2.69 6.33 6.52
CA VAL A 13 3.87 6.02 7.32
C VAL A 13 4.69 7.27 7.49
N HIS A 14 5.24 7.45 8.68
CA HIS A 14 6.18 8.52 8.91
C HIS A 14 7.43 8.30 8.07
N ALA A 15 7.82 9.30 7.31
CA ALA A 15 9.00 9.22 6.47
C ALA A 15 9.57 10.62 6.32
N ASP A 16 10.66 10.88 7.00
CA ASP A 16 11.37 12.15 6.91
C ASP A 16 12.71 11.91 6.22
N ASP A 17 13.55 12.92 6.21
CA ASP A 17 14.84 12.80 5.54
C ASP A 17 15.69 11.68 6.12
N ALA A 18 15.53 11.40 7.42
CA ALA A 18 16.37 10.42 8.10
C ALA A 18 16.00 8.98 7.72
N ASN A 19 14.70 8.70 7.51
CA ASN A 19 14.26 7.32 7.31
C ASN A 19 13.58 7.09 5.97
N ARG A 20 13.49 8.10 5.12
CA ARG A 20 12.74 7.97 3.87
C ARG A 20 13.29 6.87 2.99
N THR A 21 14.60 6.79 2.85
CA THR A 21 15.21 5.77 2.00
C THR A 21 14.87 4.38 2.51
N ALA A 22 14.93 4.18 3.83
CA ALA A 22 14.63 2.87 4.41
C ALA A 22 13.17 2.49 4.17
N VAL A 23 12.26 3.45 4.34
CA VAL A 23 10.85 3.20 4.09
C VAL A 23 10.61 2.82 2.63
N LEU A 24 11.25 3.54 1.72
CA LEU A 24 11.07 3.26 0.30
C LEU A 24 11.64 1.91 -0.09
N GLN A 25 12.69 1.46 0.57
CA GLN A 25 13.22 0.13 0.35
C GLN A 25 12.23 -0.94 0.77
N VAL A 26 11.55 -0.74 1.89
CA VAL A 26 10.53 -1.68 2.32
C VAL A 26 9.38 -1.73 1.31
N VAL A 27 8.96 -0.56 0.85
CA VAL A 27 7.89 -0.48 -0.15
C VAL A 27 8.26 -1.29 -1.39
N ASP A 28 9.50 -1.15 -1.83
CA ASP A 28 9.96 -1.85 -3.02
C ASP A 28 10.02 -3.36 -2.80
N LEU A 29 10.51 -3.79 -1.64
CA LEU A 29 10.59 -5.20 -1.31
C LEU A 29 9.23 -5.89 -1.37
N PHE A 30 8.20 -5.20 -0.94
CA PHE A 30 6.86 -5.76 -0.91
C PHE A 30 6.05 -5.45 -2.16
N ARG A 31 6.69 -4.79 -3.14
CA ARG A 31 6.06 -4.42 -4.40
C ARG A 31 4.81 -3.58 -4.19
N ALA A 32 4.86 -2.73 -3.19
CA ALA A 32 3.83 -1.74 -2.98
C ALA A 32 4.21 -0.47 -3.74
N HIS A 33 3.34 0.51 -3.70
CA HIS A 33 3.55 1.74 -4.45
C HIS A 33 3.32 2.95 -3.57
N VAL A 34 4.17 3.95 -3.73
CA VAL A 34 3.96 5.23 -3.06
C VAL A 34 3.02 6.05 -3.94
N VAL A 35 1.92 6.48 -3.35
CA VAL A 35 0.92 7.26 -4.10
C VAL A 35 0.86 8.71 -3.64
N ASP A 36 1.49 9.03 -2.53
CA ASP A 36 1.55 10.41 -2.06
C ASP A 36 2.77 10.60 -1.19
N VAL A 37 3.39 11.76 -1.31
CA VAL A 37 4.59 12.10 -0.55
C VAL A 37 4.38 13.47 0.08
N ALA A 38 4.60 13.54 1.37
CA ALA A 38 4.60 14.80 2.11
C ALA A 38 5.95 14.95 2.80
N PRO A 39 6.24 16.12 3.39
CA PRO A 39 7.56 16.31 4.00
C PRO A 39 7.93 15.29 5.07
N THR A 40 6.95 14.81 5.83
CA THR A 40 7.23 13.88 6.92
C THR A 40 6.44 12.60 6.84
N SER A 41 5.83 12.32 5.69
CA SER A 41 5.06 11.08 5.56
C SER A 41 4.96 10.67 4.11
N VAL A 42 4.66 9.39 3.92
CA VAL A 42 4.32 8.87 2.59
C VAL A 42 3.07 8.03 2.75
N VAL A 43 2.28 7.97 1.69
CA VAL A 43 1.12 7.08 1.64
C VAL A 43 1.44 5.97 0.65
N ILE A 44 1.27 4.75 1.10
CA ILE A 44 1.62 3.56 0.36
C ILE A 44 0.34 2.82 -0.01
N GLU A 45 0.23 2.47 -1.27
CA GLU A 45 -0.86 1.64 -1.75
C GLU A 45 -0.37 0.21 -1.91
N THR A 46 -1.10 -0.75 -1.39
CA THR A 46 -0.74 -2.14 -1.58
C THR A 46 -2.00 -2.96 -1.79
N ILE A 47 -1.89 -3.96 -2.64
CA ILE A 47 -2.98 -4.88 -2.92
C ILE A 47 -2.47 -6.27 -2.66
N GLY A 48 -3.19 -7.01 -1.85
CA GLY A 48 -2.74 -8.36 -1.57
C GLY A 48 -3.59 -9.03 -0.53
N SER A 49 -3.11 -10.20 -0.10
CA SER A 49 -3.77 -10.96 0.94
C SER A 49 -3.50 -10.31 2.29
N GLU A 50 -4.31 -10.68 3.25
CA GLU A 50 -4.16 -10.16 4.60
C GLU A 50 -2.79 -10.48 5.18
N SER A 51 -2.28 -11.69 4.92
CA SER A 51 -0.98 -12.06 5.46
C SER A 51 0.14 -11.24 4.86
N LYS A 52 0.06 -10.93 3.58
CA LYS A 52 1.06 -10.08 2.95
C LYS A 52 1.03 -8.67 3.54
N VAL A 53 -0.16 -8.13 3.73
CA VAL A 53 -0.30 -6.79 4.27
C VAL A 53 0.21 -6.75 5.71
N LYS A 54 -0.06 -7.79 6.50
CA LYS A 54 0.47 -7.85 7.85
C LYS A 54 1.98 -7.87 7.88
N ALA A 55 2.60 -8.60 6.96
CA ALA A 55 4.05 -8.63 6.88
C ALA A 55 4.60 -7.25 6.54
N LEU A 56 3.96 -6.56 5.61
CA LEU A 56 4.37 -5.21 5.26
C LEU A 56 4.24 -4.26 6.45
N LEU A 57 3.12 -4.34 7.17
CA LEU A 57 2.92 -3.50 8.34
C LEU A 57 3.96 -3.76 9.41
N THR A 58 4.30 -5.02 9.63
CA THR A 58 5.34 -5.36 10.58
C THR A 58 6.68 -4.74 10.19
N ALA A 59 6.99 -4.77 8.90
CA ALA A 59 8.24 -4.19 8.42
C ALA A 59 8.24 -2.66 8.55
N LEU A 60 7.07 -2.03 8.50
CA LEU A 60 6.97 -0.58 8.58
C LEU A 60 6.83 -0.06 10.02
N GLN A 61 6.52 -0.92 10.97
CA GLN A 61 6.32 -0.50 12.35
C GLN A 61 7.46 0.33 12.92
N PRO A 62 8.73 -0.02 12.69
CA PRO A 62 9.83 0.76 13.27
C PRO A 62 9.84 2.22 12.83
N TYR A 63 9.22 2.52 11.70
CA TYR A 63 9.25 3.88 11.17
C TYR A 63 8.05 4.72 11.61
N GLY A 64 6.99 4.05 12.08
CA GLY A 64 5.81 4.74 12.56
C GLY A 64 4.67 4.74 11.58
N VAL A 65 3.80 3.74 11.68
CA VAL A 65 2.59 3.68 10.87
C VAL A 65 1.57 4.61 11.49
N LYS A 66 1.12 5.59 10.73
CA LYS A 66 0.20 6.61 11.25
C LYS A 66 -1.25 6.27 11.00
N GLU A 67 -1.52 5.64 9.87
CA GLU A 67 -2.91 5.44 9.46
C GLU A 67 -2.98 4.28 8.49
N ILE A 68 -4.03 3.50 8.60
CA ILE A 68 -4.29 2.38 7.69
C ILE A 68 -5.74 2.48 7.27
N VAL A 69 -5.95 2.47 5.96
CA VAL A 69 -7.30 2.47 5.42
C VAL A 69 -7.44 1.25 4.53
N GLN A 70 -8.43 0.44 4.83
CA GLN A 70 -8.75 -0.69 3.97
C GLN A 70 -9.89 -0.26 3.06
N SER A 71 -9.61 -0.29 1.77
CA SER A 71 -10.56 0.21 0.80
C SER A 71 -11.53 -0.87 0.32
N GLY A 72 -11.47 -2.06 0.91
CA GLY A 72 -12.36 -3.12 0.57
C GLY A 72 -11.72 -4.14 -0.34
N ALA A 73 -12.48 -5.18 -0.66
CA ALA A 73 -11.99 -6.25 -1.50
C ALA A 73 -12.01 -5.82 -2.96
N VAL A 74 -10.98 -6.23 -3.68
CA VAL A 74 -10.86 -5.96 -5.10
C VAL A 74 -10.75 -7.29 -5.81
N ALA A 75 -11.58 -7.48 -6.82
CA ALA A 75 -11.49 -8.67 -7.66
C ALA A 75 -10.46 -8.40 -8.74
N ILE A 76 -9.48 -9.27 -8.84
CA ILE A 76 -8.45 -9.13 -9.84
C ILE A 76 -8.95 -9.77 -11.13
N THR A 77 -9.04 -8.97 -12.17
CA THR A 77 -9.47 -9.44 -13.46
C THR A 77 -8.41 -9.12 -14.48
N ARG A 78 -8.66 -9.58 -15.68
CA ARG A 78 -7.75 -9.30 -16.77
C ARG A 78 -8.09 -8.04 -17.51
N GLY A 79 -8.95 -7.24 -17.01
CA GLY A 79 -9.32 -6.01 -17.69
C GLY A 79 -8.16 -5.03 -17.76
N PRO A 80 -8.26 -4.06 -18.64
CA PRO A 80 -7.21 -3.05 -18.79
C PRO A 80 -7.25 -1.97 -17.74
N ARG A 81 -8.27 -1.93 -16.91
CA ARG A 81 -8.41 -0.85 -15.94
C ARG A 81 -7.54 -1.11 -14.74
N SER A 82 -6.88 -0.08 -14.29
CA SER A 82 -6.10 -0.17 -13.06
C SER A 82 -6.99 0.09 -11.86
N ILE A 83 -6.50 -0.30 -10.69
CA ILE A 83 -7.19 -0.01 -9.44
C ILE A 83 -7.30 1.51 -9.24
N THR A 84 -6.25 2.22 -9.60
CA THR A 84 -6.26 3.67 -9.46
C THR A 84 -7.36 4.30 -10.30
N ASP A 85 -7.56 3.79 -11.51
CA ASP A 85 -8.63 4.31 -12.36
C ASP A 85 -9.98 4.07 -11.73
N GLN A 86 -10.19 2.91 -11.13
CA GLN A 86 -11.45 2.62 -10.49
C GLN A 86 -11.71 3.56 -9.33
N LEU A 87 -10.68 3.88 -8.57
CA LEU A 87 -10.85 4.80 -7.45
C LEU A 87 -11.20 6.21 -7.92
N LYS A 88 -10.67 6.61 -9.06
CA LYS A 88 -10.94 7.94 -9.58
C LYS A 88 -12.33 8.11 -10.12
N GLU A 89 -12.99 7.04 -10.43
CA GLU A 89 -14.31 7.11 -11.03
C GLU A 89 -15.42 7.40 -10.04
N LYS A 90 -15.11 7.60 -8.82
CA LYS A 90 -16.14 7.85 -7.83
C LYS A 90 -16.90 9.16 -7.99
#